data_2900cda24a71c602ec4add8843df6af7
#
_entry.id   2900cda24a71c602ec4add8843df6af7
#
_cell.length_a   1.000
_cell.length_b   1.000
_cell.length_c   1.000
_cell.angle_alpha   90.00
_cell.angle_beta   90.00
_cell.angle_gamma   90.00
#
_symmetry.space_group_name_H-M   'P 1'
#
loop_
_entity.id
_entity.type
_entity.pdbx_description
1 polymer ?
#
loop_
_entity_poly.entity_id
_entity_poly.type
_entity_poly.pdbx_seq_one_letter_code
_entity_poly.pdbx_strand_id
1 'polypeptide(L)'
;MLKIDTHAHYLPRDWPDLAAKYGDIRFPVIHHGDDGRSRIYKDGKFFREIWPKTWDPKIRIDEFAEFGVQVQVISTVPVMFSYWAKPQHAHDLHQALNDHMAEAVRDFPRHYAGIGTVPLQSPRLAIQELERCIDQLGLQGVQIGSHINDWNLDAAELFDFFQAA
;
A
#
# COMPACT_ATOMS: atom_id res chain seq x y z
N MET A 1 3.41 -18.35 22.95
CA MET A 1 3.03 -18.78 21.58
C MET A 1 3.20 -17.58 20.67
N LEU A 2 3.86 -17.70 19.52
CA LEU A 2 3.97 -16.61 18.52
C LEU A 2 2.57 -16.32 17.95
N LYS A 3 2.14 -15.04 18.01
CA LYS A 3 0.90 -14.58 17.40
C LYS A 3 1.24 -13.63 16.26
N ILE A 4 0.80 -13.96 15.05
CA ILE A 4 1.00 -13.19 13.83
C ILE A 4 -0.35 -12.70 13.33
N ASP A 5 -0.48 -11.39 13.11
CA ASP A 5 -1.59 -10.81 12.37
C ASP A 5 -1.24 -10.81 10.88
N THR A 6 -1.98 -11.61 10.10
CA THR A 6 -1.69 -11.83 8.68
C THR A 6 -2.42 -10.86 7.74
N HIS A 7 -3.20 -9.92 8.27
CA HIS A 7 -3.95 -8.95 7.46
C HIS A 7 -4.04 -7.59 8.17
N ALA A 8 -3.03 -6.78 7.99
CA ALA A 8 -2.94 -5.47 8.62
C ALA A 8 -2.64 -4.38 7.58
N HIS A 9 -3.45 -3.30 7.57
CA HIS A 9 -3.21 -2.19 6.66
C HIS A 9 -2.31 -1.13 7.28
N TYR A 10 -1.37 -0.64 6.47
CA TYR A 10 -0.38 0.36 6.83
C TYR A 10 -0.27 1.41 5.72
N LEU A 11 -0.15 2.67 6.08
CA LEU A 11 -0.02 3.80 5.15
C LEU A 11 1.17 4.66 5.57
N PRO A 12 1.82 5.37 4.65
CA PRO A 12 2.73 6.44 5.02
C PRO A 12 1.96 7.56 5.75
N ARG A 13 2.68 8.32 6.59
CA ARG A 13 2.12 9.53 7.18
C ARG A 13 1.72 10.53 6.10
N ASP A 14 2.60 10.66 5.11
CA ASP A 14 2.43 11.53 3.96
C ASP A 14 2.76 10.75 2.68
N TRP A 15 2.06 11.04 1.60
CA TRP A 15 2.39 10.58 0.26
C TRP A 15 2.29 11.71 -0.74
N PRO A 16 2.91 11.59 -1.93
CA PRO A 16 2.87 12.64 -2.95
C PRO A 16 1.43 13.03 -3.31
N ASP A 17 1.13 14.33 -3.35
CA ASP A 17 -0.16 14.82 -3.83
C ASP A 17 -0.26 14.64 -5.35
N LEU A 18 -0.65 13.43 -5.76
CA LEU A 18 -0.82 13.08 -7.16
C LEU A 18 -2.08 13.71 -7.75
N ALA A 19 -3.04 14.11 -6.92
CA ALA A 19 -4.21 14.84 -7.39
C ALA A 19 -3.78 16.21 -7.94
N ALA A 20 -2.93 16.93 -7.22
CA ALA A 20 -2.34 18.18 -7.71
C ALA A 20 -1.35 17.96 -8.86
N LYS A 21 -0.47 16.94 -8.73
CA LYS A 21 0.58 16.66 -9.75
C LYS A 21 -0.02 16.34 -11.11
N TYR A 22 -1.11 15.57 -11.17
CA TYR A 22 -1.70 15.07 -12.41
C TYR A 22 -3.05 15.70 -12.77
N GLY A 23 -3.56 16.61 -11.93
CA GLY A 23 -4.85 17.26 -12.15
C GLY A 23 -6.04 16.31 -12.07
N ASP A 24 -5.95 15.26 -11.25
CA ASP A 24 -6.97 14.21 -11.14
C ASP A 24 -7.38 13.98 -9.68
N ILE A 25 -8.53 14.55 -9.30
CA ILE A 25 -9.06 14.54 -7.94
C ILE A 25 -9.43 13.13 -7.41
N ARG A 26 -9.42 12.11 -8.28
CA ARG A 26 -9.66 10.72 -7.89
C ARG A 26 -8.52 10.12 -7.08
N PHE A 27 -7.30 10.67 -7.19
CA PHE A 27 -6.20 10.24 -6.33
C PHE A 27 -6.49 10.57 -4.86
N PRO A 28 -6.15 9.65 -3.95
CA PRO A 28 -6.27 9.92 -2.53
C PRO A 28 -5.32 11.05 -2.09
N VAL A 29 -5.83 11.97 -1.29
CA VAL A 29 -5.04 13.00 -0.61
C VAL A 29 -5.27 12.92 0.89
N ILE A 30 -4.26 13.31 1.68
CA ILE A 30 -4.31 13.30 3.14
C ILE A 30 -4.25 14.72 3.67
N HIS A 31 -5.06 14.99 4.69
CA HIS A 31 -5.03 16.24 5.45
C HIS A 31 -4.84 15.92 6.92
N HIS A 32 -3.79 16.47 7.53
CA HIS A 32 -3.54 16.34 8.96
C HIS A 32 -4.33 17.38 9.75
N GLY A 33 -4.99 16.93 10.81
CA GLY A 33 -5.70 17.80 11.73
C GLY A 33 -4.85 18.11 12.98
N ASP A 34 -5.15 19.23 13.64
CA ASP A 34 -4.50 19.63 14.89
C ASP A 34 -4.89 18.71 16.07
N ASP A 35 -5.90 17.85 15.87
CA ASP A 35 -6.39 16.86 16.82
C ASP A 35 -5.58 15.55 16.81
N GLY A 36 -4.45 15.50 16.10
CA GLY A 36 -3.60 14.32 15.95
C GLY A 36 -4.17 13.24 15.01
N ARG A 37 -5.28 13.51 14.36
CA ARG A 37 -5.90 12.62 13.37
C ARG A 37 -5.60 13.11 11.96
N SER A 38 -5.76 12.21 11.00
CA SER A 38 -5.64 12.57 9.58
C SER A 38 -6.87 12.11 8.83
N ARG A 39 -7.21 12.84 7.78
CA ARG A 39 -8.39 12.60 6.98
C ARG A 39 -7.99 12.37 5.54
N ILE A 40 -8.40 11.22 5.01
CA ILE A 40 -8.20 10.87 3.61
C ILE A 40 -9.41 11.33 2.82
N TYR A 41 -9.14 12.00 1.72
CA TYR A 41 -10.14 12.41 0.73
C TYR A 41 -9.85 11.66 -0.58
N LYS A 42 -10.92 11.29 -1.29
CA LYS A 42 -10.88 10.67 -2.61
C LYS A 42 -12.04 11.20 -3.45
N ASP A 43 -11.84 11.44 -4.72
CA ASP A 43 -12.86 12.04 -5.59
C ASP A 43 -13.34 13.42 -5.06
N GLY A 44 -12.46 14.14 -4.35
CA GLY A 44 -12.81 15.40 -3.68
C GLY A 44 -13.75 15.25 -2.46
N LYS A 45 -14.01 14.01 -2.00
CA LYS A 45 -14.92 13.72 -0.89
C LYS A 45 -14.18 13.08 0.28
N PHE A 46 -14.66 13.34 1.49
CA PHE A 46 -14.18 12.63 2.68
C PHE A 46 -14.37 11.12 2.49
N PHE A 47 -13.28 10.38 2.70
CA PHE A 47 -13.27 8.93 2.60
C PHE A 47 -13.16 8.28 4.00
N ARG A 48 -12.14 8.65 4.77
CA ARG A 48 -11.87 8.03 6.08
C ARG A 48 -11.03 8.93 6.98
N GLU A 49 -11.28 8.86 8.27
CA GLU A 49 -10.39 9.35 9.31
C GLU A 49 -9.46 8.22 9.77
N ILE A 50 -8.20 8.53 10.00
CA ILE A 50 -7.16 7.60 10.45
C ILE A 50 -6.35 8.21 11.60
N TRP A 51 -5.72 7.36 12.38
CA TRP A 51 -4.97 7.69 13.60
C TRP A 51 -3.49 7.35 13.44
N PRO A 52 -2.59 7.87 14.31
CA PRO A 52 -1.16 7.61 14.24
C PRO A 52 -0.77 6.14 14.10
N LYS A 53 -1.49 5.21 14.72
CA LYS A 53 -1.27 3.77 14.55
C LYS A 53 -1.38 3.27 13.10
N THR A 54 -1.92 4.05 12.19
CA THR A 54 -2.01 3.69 10.77
C THR A 54 -0.68 3.91 10.04
N TRP A 55 0.16 4.85 10.52
CA TRP A 55 1.42 5.22 9.88
C TRP A 55 2.64 5.24 10.80
N ASP A 56 2.46 5.30 12.13
CA ASP A 56 3.58 5.25 13.07
C ASP A 56 3.83 3.79 13.48
N PRO A 57 4.98 3.21 13.06
CA PRO A 57 5.26 1.81 13.32
C PRO A 57 5.43 1.52 14.82
N LYS A 58 5.94 2.49 15.58
CA LYS A 58 6.24 2.30 17.00
C LYS A 58 4.96 2.31 17.84
N ILE A 59 4.08 3.29 17.62
CA ILE A 59 2.76 3.35 18.26
C ILE A 59 1.98 2.07 17.96
N ARG A 60 2.07 1.60 16.72
CA ARG A 60 1.39 0.38 16.29
C ARG A 60 1.92 -0.86 16.99
N ILE A 61 3.23 -1.03 17.11
CA ILE A 61 3.86 -2.16 17.82
C ILE A 61 3.39 -2.19 19.27
N ASP A 62 3.44 -1.05 19.96
CA ASP A 62 3.07 -0.95 21.37
C ASP A 62 1.58 -1.30 21.59
N GLU A 63 0.69 -0.79 20.75
CA GLU A 63 -0.76 -1.08 20.84
C GLU A 63 -1.07 -2.56 20.59
N PHE A 64 -0.47 -3.17 19.57
CA PHE A 64 -0.72 -4.57 19.24
C PHE A 64 -0.07 -5.56 20.21
N ALA A 65 1.00 -5.13 20.89
CA ALA A 65 1.62 -5.93 21.95
C ALA A 65 0.65 -6.19 23.13
N GLU A 66 -0.28 -5.26 23.41
CA GLU A 66 -1.32 -5.44 24.43
C GLU A 66 -2.24 -6.63 24.13
N PHE A 67 -2.40 -6.98 22.84
CA PHE A 67 -3.16 -8.16 22.38
C PHE A 67 -2.27 -9.39 22.17
N GLY A 68 -0.99 -9.29 22.51
CA GLY A 68 0.01 -10.36 22.33
C GLY A 68 0.42 -10.61 20.87
N VAL A 69 0.11 -9.70 19.95
CA VAL A 69 0.56 -9.78 18.55
C VAL A 69 2.01 -9.34 18.49
N GLN A 70 2.86 -10.19 17.93
CA GLN A 70 4.30 -9.97 17.87
C GLN A 70 4.76 -9.60 16.47
N VAL A 71 4.08 -10.09 15.44
CA VAL A 71 4.39 -9.82 14.04
C VAL A 71 3.11 -9.45 13.29
N GLN A 72 3.21 -8.49 12.39
CA GLN A 72 2.14 -8.13 11.48
C GLN A 72 2.62 -8.23 10.03
N VAL A 73 1.80 -8.87 9.19
CA VAL A 73 1.94 -8.78 7.74
C VAL A 73 1.21 -7.52 7.30
N ILE A 74 1.98 -6.49 6.95
CA ILE A 74 1.45 -5.18 6.60
C ILE A 74 1.35 -5.00 5.08
N SER A 75 0.27 -4.39 4.64
CA SER A 75 -0.01 -4.05 3.24
C SER A 75 -0.71 -2.70 3.14
N THR A 76 -0.79 -2.11 1.95
CA THR A 76 -1.52 -0.86 1.77
C THR A 76 -3.03 -1.06 1.83
N VAL A 77 -3.78 0.03 2.01
CA VAL A 77 -5.25 0.01 1.93
C VAL A 77 -5.69 -0.09 0.47
N PRO A 78 -6.67 -0.94 0.11
CA PRO A 78 -7.09 -1.11 -1.29
C PRO A 78 -7.53 0.14 -2.05
N VAL A 79 -7.96 1.20 -1.35
CA VAL A 79 -8.25 2.51 -1.96
C VAL A 79 -7.04 3.11 -2.70
N MET A 80 -5.83 2.69 -2.34
CA MET A 80 -4.57 3.14 -2.94
C MET A 80 -4.21 2.40 -4.23
N PHE A 81 -4.87 1.30 -4.60
CA PHE A 81 -4.55 0.56 -5.83
C PHE A 81 -4.69 1.40 -7.11
N SER A 82 -5.68 2.28 -7.15
CA SER A 82 -5.84 3.29 -8.21
C SER A 82 -5.75 2.72 -9.64
N TYR A 83 -6.27 1.50 -9.89
CA TYR A 83 -6.20 0.83 -11.20
C TYR A 83 -6.91 1.59 -12.34
N TRP A 84 -7.80 2.52 -12.00
CA TRP A 84 -8.45 3.45 -12.92
C TRP A 84 -7.49 4.51 -13.49
N ALA A 85 -6.34 4.73 -12.86
CA ALA A 85 -5.40 5.79 -13.25
C ALA A 85 -4.55 5.37 -14.46
N LYS A 86 -3.98 6.39 -15.14
CA LYS A 86 -2.98 6.11 -16.16
C LYS A 86 -1.85 5.28 -15.55
N PRO A 87 -1.33 4.26 -16.24
CA PRO A 87 -0.36 3.32 -15.69
C PRO A 87 0.82 3.96 -14.97
N GLN A 88 1.46 4.97 -15.58
CA GLN A 88 2.61 5.64 -14.97
C GLN A 88 2.23 6.43 -13.71
N HIS A 89 1.03 7.04 -13.70
CA HIS A 89 0.58 7.79 -12.53
C HIS A 89 0.28 6.87 -11.34
N ALA A 90 -0.31 5.70 -11.59
CA ALA A 90 -0.49 4.69 -10.55
C ALA A 90 0.86 4.12 -10.09
N HIS A 91 1.79 3.90 -11.01
CA HIS A 91 3.14 3.42 -10.69
C HIS A 91 3.86 4.37 -9.73
N ASP A 92 3.81 5.67 -9.97
CA ASP A 92 4.40 6.67 -9.06
C ASP A 92 3.81 6.58 -7.64
N LEU A 93 2.51 6.32 -7.51
CA LEU A 93 1.88 6.09 -6.20
C LEU A 93 2.38 4.81 -5.55
N HIS A 94 2.38 3.72 -6.31
CA HIS A 94 2.78 2.41 -5.79
C HIS A 94 4.24 2.40 -5.35
N GLN A 95 5.14 3.05 -6.08
CA GLN A 95 6.54 3.19 -5.66
C GLN A 95 6.66 3.91 -4.32
N ALA A 96 5.97 5.03 -4.13
CA ALA A 96 6.00 5.77 -2.86
C ALA A 96 5.45 4.94 -1.70
N LEU A 97 4.39 4.16 -1.92
CA LEU A 97 3.81 3.28 -0.90
C LEU A 97 4.74 2.12 -0.55
N ASN A 98 5.37 1.49 -1.55
CA ASN A 98 6.27 0.36 -1.37
C ASN A 98 7.58 0.80 -0.69
N ASP A 99 8.13 1.96 -1.03
CA ASP A 99 9.32 2.51 -0.39
C ASP A 99 9.08 2.73 1.11
N HIS A 100 7.96 3.34 1.47
CA HIS A 100 7.58 3.53 2.87
C HIS A 100 7.35 2.21 3.61
N MET A 101 6.73 1.22 2.95
CA MET A 101 6.53 -0.12 3.50
C MET A 101 7.88 -0.79 3.80
N ALA A 102 8.82 -0.69 2.87
CA ALA A 102 10.18 -1.23 3.02
C ALA A 102 10.94 -0.54 4.15
N GLU A 103 10.77 0.76 4.35
CA GLU A 103 11.34 1.48 5.50
C GLU A 103 10.85 0.91 6.82
N ALA A 104 9.53 0.71 6.97
CA ALA A 104 8.97 0.15 8.19
C ALA A 104 9.49 -1.27 8.48
N VAL A 105 9.59 -2.11 7.45
CA VAL A 105 10.14 -3.48 7.58
C VAL A 105 11.63 -3.46 7.95
N ARG A 106 12.42 -2.61 7.29
CA ARG A 106 13.86 -2.47 7.56
C ARG A 106 14.12 -1.99 9.00
N ASP A 107 13.33 -1.02 9.47
CA ASP A 107 13.52 -0.41 10.78
C ASP A 107 13.00 -1.30 11.92
N PHE A 108 12.00 -2.15 11.64
CA PHE A 108 11.39 -3.07 12.61
C PHE A 108 11.26 -4.52 12.09
N PRO A 109 12.35 -5.17 11.67
CA PRO A 109 12.30 -6.45 10.95
C PRO A 109 11.78 -7.64 11.78
N ARG A 110 11.68 -7.49 13.10
CA ARG A 110 11.10 -8.51 13.99
C ARG A 110 9.61 -8.37 14.21
N HIS A 111 9.04 -7.24 13.75
CA HIS A 111 7.63 -6.89 13.98
C HIS A 111 6.82 -6.82 12.69
N TYR A 112 7.47 -6.62 11.55
CA TYR A 112 6.78 -6.46 10.27
C TYR A 112 7.32 -7.39 9.19
N ALA A 113 6.38 -7.96 8.42
CA ALA A 113 6.61 -8.50 7.10
C ALA A 113 5.79 -7.66 6.11
N GLY A 114 6.41 -7.11 5.08
CA GLY A 114 5.75 -6.19 4.15
C GLY A 114 5.28 -6.88 2.88
N ILE A 115 4.08 -6.53 2.43
CA ILE A 115 3.51 -6.92 1.14
C ILE A 115 3.27 -5.65 0.35
N GLY A 116 3.95 -5.48 -0.78
CA GLY A 116 3.87 -4.31 -1.66
C GLY A 116 2.57 -4.24 -2.46
N THR A 117 2.53 -3.31 -3.39
CA THR A 117 1.41 -3.11 -4.32
C THR A 117 1.94 -2.78 -5.71
N VAL A 118 1.18 -3.12 -6.76
CA VAL A 118 1.62 -2.99 -8.15
C VAL A 118 0.54 -2.41 -9.06
N PRO A 119 0.88 -1.63 -10.10
CA PRO A 119 -0.08 -1.02 -11.03
C PRO A 119 -0.59 -2.06 -12.06
N LEU A 120 -1.44 -2.99 -11.60
CA LEU A 120 -1.80 -4.19 -12.36
C LEU A 120 -2.64 -3.90 -13.62
N GLN A 121 -3.18 -2.69 -13.79
CA GLN A 121 -3.74 -2.21 -15.07
C GLN A 121 -2.68 -2.08 -16.20
N SER A 122 -1.40 -2.23 -15.86
CA SER A 122 -0.28 -2.36 -16.80
C SER A 122 0.62 -3.51 -16.36
N PRO A 123 0.39 -4.73 -16.83
CA PRO A 123 1.18 -5.90 -16.43
C PRO A 123 2.68 -5.69 -16.54
N ARG A 124 3.16 -5.00 -17.59
CA ARG A 124 4.57 -4.65 -17.74
C ARG A 124 5.12 -3.82 -16.56
N LEU A 125 4.41 -2.76 -16.14
CA LEU A 125 4.84 -1.96 -14.99
C LEU A 125 4.64 -2.71 -13.68
N ALA A 126 3.63 -3.56 -13.60
CA ALA A 126 3.39 -4.40 -12.43
C ALA A 126 4.52 -5.41 -12.21
N ILE A 127 5.03 -6.05 -13.27
CA ILE A 127 6.19 -6.95 -13.21
C ILE A 127 7.43 -6.19 -12.75
N GLN A 128 7.73 -5.03 -13.32
CA GLN A 128 8.88 -4.21 -12.93
C GLN A 128 8.81 -3.83 -11.43
N GLU A 129 7.64 -3.47 -10.95
CA GLU A 129 7.47 -3.10 -9.54
C GLU A 129 7.45 -4.32 -8.62
N LEU A 130 6.94 -5.47 -9.06
CA LEU A 130 7.05 -6.74 -8.33
C LEU A 130 8.52 -7.12 -8.12
N GLU A 131 9.32 -7.14 -9.19
CA GLU A 131 10.76 -7.42 -9.13
C GLU A 131 11.46 -6.42 -8.18
N ARG A 132 11.12 -5.14 -8.25
CA ARG A 132 11.67 -4.13 -7.34
C ARG A 132 11.29 -4.43 -5.88
N CYS A 133 10.04 -4.77 -5.60
CA CYS A 133 9.56 -5.12 -4.27
C CYS A 133 10.34 -6.29 -3.67
N ILE A 134 10.58 -7.34 -4.44
CA ILE A 134 11.27 -8.55 -3.96
C ILE A 134 12.78 -8.32 -3.89
N ASP A 135 13.41 -7.90 -4.98
CA ASP A 135 14.86 -7.93 -5.13
C ASP A 135 15.56 -6.73 -4.46
N GLN A 136 14.89 -5.57 -4.41
CA GLN A 136 15.51 -4.34 -3.92
C GLN A 136 14.95 -3.88 -2.57
N LEU A 137 13.64 -4.06 -2.35
CA LEU A 137 12.96 -3.59 -1.15
C LEU A 137 12.83 -4.68 -0.07
N GLY A 138 13.05 -5.95 -0.39
CA GLY A 138 12.96 -7.07 0.55
C GLY A 138 11.54 -7.34 1.05
N LEU A 139 10.53 -6.93 0.28
CA LEU A 139 9.14 -7.25 0.57
C LEU A 139 8.85 -8.72 0.23
N GLN A 140 7.83 -9.31 0.86
CA GLN A 140 7.56 -10.75 0.77
C GLN A 140 6.58 -11.13 -0.35
N GLY A 141 6.06 -10.16 -1.08
CA GLY A 141 5.09 -10.33 -2.14
C GLY A 141 4.33 -9.05 -2.42
N VAL A 142 3.23 -9.14 -3.15
CA VAL A 142 2.36 -8.00 -3.44
C VAL A 142 0.89 -8.33 -3.20
N GLN A 143 0.15 -7.34 -2.73
CA GLN A 143 -1.30 -7.39 -2.61
C GLN A 143 -1.94 -6.83 -3.88
N ILE A 144 -2.88 -7.55 -4.44
CA ILE A 144 -3.65 -7.16 -5.63
C ILE A 144 -5.16 -7.11 -5.33
N GLY A 145 -5.90 -6.40 -6.15
CA GLY A 145 -7.36 -6.38 -6.12
C GLY A 145 -7.96 -7.69 -6.66
N SER A 146 -9.21 -7.94 -6.34
CA SER A 146 -9.97 -9.09 -6.86
C SER A 146 -10.31 -8.96 -8.36
N HIS A 147 -10.20 -7.76 -8.90
CA HIS A 147 -10.36 -7.44 -10.32
C HIS A 147 -9.61 -6.15 -10.64
N ILE A 148 -9.25 -5.96 -11.89
CA ILE A 148 -8.52 -4.78 -12.39
C ILE A 148 -9.38 -4.09 -13.44
N ASN A 149 -10.09 -3.02 -13.05
CA ASN A 149 -11.12 -2.41 -13.89
C ASN A 149 -12.12 -3.48 -14.38
N ASP A 150 -12.18 -3.73 -15.69
CA ASP A 150 -13.06 -4.72 -16.30
C ASP A 150 -12.44 -6.14 -16.39
N TRP A 151 -11.20 -6.32 -15.94
CA TRP A 151 -10.52 -7.61 -15.97
C TRP A 151 -10.73 -8.40 -14.68
N ASN A 152 -11.15 -9.64 -14.80
CA ASN A 152 -11.05 -10.63 -13.72
C ASN A 152 -9.61 -11.15 -13.63
N LEU A 153 -9.28 -11.86 -12.56
CA LEU A 153 -7.92 -12.39 -12.36
C LEU A 153 -7.52 -13.48 -13.36
N ASP A 154 -8.47 -14.05 -14.10
CA ASP A 154 -8.24 -15.02 -15.19
C ASP A 154 -8.10 -14.36 -16.58
N ALA A 155 -8.08 -13.03 -16.66
CA ALA A 155 -7.90 -12.32 -17.92
C ALA A 155 -6.52 -12.61 -18.54
N ALA A 156 -6.51 -12.83 -19.86
CA ALA A 156 -5.29 -13.15 -20.60
C ALA A 156 -4.21 -12.06 -20.48
N GLU A 157 -4.62 -10.81 -20.29
CA GLU A 157 -3.75 -9.67 -20.09
C GLU A 157 -2.87 -9.80 -18.84
N LEU A 158 -3.30 -10.57 -17.85
CA LEU A 158 -2.59 -10.78 -16.58
C LEU A 158 -1.66 -12.00 -16.59
N PHE A 159 -1.66 -12.78 -17.66
CA PHE A 159 -0.89 -14.03 -17.74
C PHE A 159 0.60 -13.83 -17.45
N ASP A 160 1.24 -12.85 -18.11
CA ASP A 160 2.67 -12.59 -17.95
C ASP A 160 3.00 -12.14 -16.51
N PHE A 161 2.11 -11.39 -15.89
CA PHE A 161 2.29 -11.00 -14.48
C PHE A 161 2.26 -12.21 -13.55
N PHE A 162 1.28 -13.10 -13.69
CA PHE A 162 1.21 -14.32 -12.87
C PHE A 162 2.32 -15.32 -13.17
N GLN A 163 2.88 -15.28 -14.38
CA GLN A 163 4.06 -16.08 -14.70
C GLN A 163 5.33 -15.54 -14.04
N ALA A 164 5.43 -14.23 -13.81
CA ALA A 164 6.55 -13.58 -13.16
C ALA A 164 6.48 -13.66 -11.63
N ALA A 165 5.28 -13.81 -11.06
CA ALA A 165 5.02 -13.86 -9.62
C ALA A 165 5.20 -15.27 -9.04
#